data_739d94d1ed358f1b80d4e128fcf7d6e4
#
_entry.id   739d94d1ed358f1b80d4e128fcf7d6e4
#
_cell.length_a   1.000
_cell.length_b   1.000
_cell.length_c   1.000
_cell.angle_alpha   90.00
_cell.angle_beta   90.00
_cell.angle_gamma   90.00
#
_symmetry.space_group_name_H-M   'P 1'
#
loop_
_entity.id
_entity.type
_entity.pdbx_description
1 polymer ?
#
loop_
_entity_poly.entity_id
_entity_poly.type
_entity_poly.pdbx_seq_one_letter_code
_entity_poly.pdbx_strand_id
1 'polypeptide(L)'
;IYEGKEINYNINMRILIQECLQASVVVNGKEISSIHNGEVIFVGFTQGDNERIRDKRLSKRRKLRIFSDENGKTNLSLDQTNGEILCVSQFTLYANLEKGNRPSFERARKGDQAKILYDRFCEKIKKVAKVQFGIFGADRKVHLINDGPFTIFRDSKELVK
;
A
#
# COMPACT_ATOMS: atom_id res chain seq x y z
N ILE A 1 32.39 -3.39 11.82
CA ILE A 1 32.29 -2.63 10.57
C ILE A 1 31.31 -3.38 9.69
N TYR A 2 30.03 -3.08 9.83
CA TYR A 2 29.02 -3.57 8.91
C TYR A 2 28.82 -2.49 7.85
N GLU A 3 29.57 -2.56 6.76
CA GLU A 3 29.22 -1.91 5.52
C GLU A 3 27.87 -2.45 5.07
N GLY A 4 26.87 -1.57 5.06
CA GLY A 4 25.52 -1.91 4.69
C GLY A 4 25.42 -2.40 3.26
N LYS A 5 25.47 -3.70 3.06
CA LYS A 5 24.90 -4.31 1.87
C LYS A 5 23.39 -4.10 1.94
N GLU A 6 22.88 -3.12 1.18
CA GLU A 6 21.46 -2.99 0.92
C GLU A 6 20.97 -4.35 0.41
N ILE A 7 20.25 -5.05 1.27
CA ILE A 7 19.62 -6.31 0.91
C ILE A 7 18.47 -5.95 -0.03
N ASN A 8 18.78 -6.00 -1.31
CA ASN A 8 17.82 -5.74 -2.38
C ASN A 8 16.84 -6.93 -2.51
N TYR A 9 15.68 -6.84 -1.88
CA TYR A 9 14.62 -7.85 -2.03
C TYR A 9 13.67 -7.47 -3.18
N ASN A 10 13.59 -8.31 -4.22
CA ASN A 10 12.53 -8.21 -5.23
C ASN A 10 11.27 -8.85 -4.68
N ILE A 11 10.39 -8.05 -4.12
CA ILE A 11 9.08 -8.53 -3.68
C ILE A 11 8.07 -8.22 -4.77
N ASN A 12 7.37 -9.24 -5.23
CA ASN A 12 6.20 -9.07 -6.06
C ASN A 12 5.04 -8.63 -5.17
N MET A 13 4.50 -7.45 -5.44
CA MET A 13 3.41 -6.86 -4.68
C MET A 13 2.40 -6.18 -5.60
N ARG A 14 1.18 -6.14 -5.13
CA ARG A 14 0.10 -5.32 -5.69
C ARG A 14 -0.27 -4.25 -4.69
N ILE A 15 -0.50 -3.06 -5.19
CA ILE A 15 -0.92 -1.90 -4.40
C ILE A 15 -2.15 -1.29 -5.05
N LEU A 16 -3.20 -1.10 -4.25
CA LEU A 16 -4.35 -0.29 -4.59
C LEU A 16 -4.27 1.02 -3.80
N ILE A 17 -4.31 2.13 -4.51
CA ILE A 17 -4.23 3.48 -3.95
C ILE A 17 -5.56 4.17 -4.17
N GLN A 18 -6.15 4.72 -3.11
CA GLN A 18 -7.32 5.59 -3.20
C GLN A 18 -7.02 6.92 -2.51
N GLU A 19 -7.17 8.02 -3.25
CA GLU A 19 -7.15 9.37 -2.68
C GLU A 19 -8.34 9.54 -1.75
N CYS A 20 -8.15 10.15 -0.59
CA CYS A 20 -9.20 10.32 0.39
C CYS A 20 -9.17 11.68 1.08
N LEU A 21 -10.36 12.14 1.49
CA LEU A 21 -10.52 13.28 2.37
C LEU A 21 -10.25 12.92 3.82
N GLN A 22 -10.62 11.70 4.19
CA GLN A 22 -10.33 11.11 5.51
C GLN A 22 -10.43 9.60 5.41
N ALA A 23 -9.71 8.89 6.27
CA ALA A 23 -9.81 7.45 6.41
C ALA A 23 -9.44 6.98 7.81
N SER A 24 -9.98 5.84 8.22
CA SER A 24 -9.66 5.21 9.50
C SER A 24 -9.75 3.69 9.43
N VAL A 25 -9.08 3.04 10.37
CA VAL A 25 -9.17 1.59 10.59
C VAL A 25 -9.74 1.32 11.96
N VAL A 26 -10.81 0.53 12.01
CA VAL A 26 -11.46 0.08 13.23
C VAL A 26 -11.26 -1.43 13.40
N VAL A 27 -10.78 -1.84 14.56
CA VAL A 27 -10.57 -3.24 14.96
C VAL A 27 -11.31 -3.47 16.28
N ASN A 28 -12.17 -4.48 16.33
CA ASN A 28 -12.98 -4.80 17.51
C ASN A 28 -13.77 -3.58 18.07
N GLY A 29 -14.35 -2.78 17.16
CA GLY A 29 -15.11 -1.59 17.53
C GLY A 29 -14.29 -0.38 17.99
N LYS A 30 -12.95 -0.47 17.97
CA LYS A 30 -12.05 0.60 18.36
C LYS A 30 -11.28 1.13 17.16
N GLU A 31 -11.30 2.44 16.96
CA GLU A 31 -10.43 3.11 15.99
C GLU A 31 -8.98 3.02 16.44
N ILE A 32 -8.13 2.40 15.59
CA ILE A 32 -6.70 2.19 15.89
C ILE A 32 -5.79 3.14 15.13
N SER A 33 -6.25 3.65 14.01
CA SER A 33 -5.53 4.64 13.20
C SER A 33 -6.49 5.46 12.35
N SER A 34 -6.12 6.69 12.10
CA SER A 34 -6.88 7.60 11.23
C SER A 34 -5.98 8.61 10.57
N ILE A 35 -6.40 9.07 9.40
CA ILE A 35 -5.76 10.14 8.64
C ILE A 35 -6.81 11.13 8.17
N HIS A 36 -6.38 12.36 7.92
CA HIS A 36 -7.14 13.35 7.18
C HIS A 36 -6.86 13.23 5.68
N ASN A 37 -6.70 14.33 4.99
CA ASN A 37 -6.43 14.35 3.56
C ASN A 37 -5.17 13.56 3.20
N GLY A 38 -5.26 12.71 2.19
CA GLY A 38 -4.15 11.91 1.74
C GLY A 38 -4.57 10.71 0.91
N GLU A 39 -4.01 9.55 1.21
CA GLU A 39 -4.32 8.34 0.47
C GLU A 39 -4.36 7.08 1.35
N VAL A 40 -5.30 6.22 1.06
CA VAL A 40 -5.32 4.85 1.58
C VAL A 40 -4.60 3.95 0.62
N ILE A 41 -3.71 3.11 1.14
CA ILE A 41 -3.03 2.07 0.39
C ILE A 41 -3.37 0.69 0.92
N PHE A 42 -3.85 -0.15 0.03
CA PHE A 42 -3.95 -1.57 0.27
C PHE A 42 -2.76 -2.26 -0.39
N VAL A 43 -2.01 -3.06 0.36
CA VAL A 43 -0.83 -3.77 -0.14
C VAL A 43 -0.97 -5.26 0.07
N GLY A 44 -0.76 -6.03 -1.00
CA GLY A 44 -0.70 -7.48 -0.99
C GLY A 44 0.63 -7.99 -1.55
N PHE A 45 1.07 -9.13 -1.05
CA PHE A 45 2.31 -9.79 -1.48
C PHE A 45 2.01 -11.16 -2.08
N THR A 46 2.77 -11.53 -3.10
CA THR A 46 2.69 -12.87 -3.70
C THR A 46 3.98 -13.65 -3.46
N GLN A 47 3.92 -14.93 -3.77
CA GLN A 47 5.08 -15.80 -3.78
C GLN A 47 5.98 -15.42 -4.97
N GLY A 48 7.28 -15.37 -4.75
CA GLY A 48 8.28 -15.10 -5.79
C GLY A 48 9.65 -15.57 -5.35
N ASP A 49 10.47 -15.99 -6.30
CA ASP A 49 11.76 -16.62 -6.04
C ASP A 49 12.83 -15.63 -5.56
N ASN A 50 12.61 -14.33 -5.72
CA ASN A 50 13.56 -13.28 -5.33
C ASN A 50 12.88 -12.13 -4.59
N GLU A 51 13.25 -11.98 -3.33
CA GLU A 51 12.72 -10.99 -2.40
C GLU A 51 13.48 -9.64 -2.49
N ARG A 52 13.22 -8.81 -3.50
CA ARG A 52 13.78 -7.46 -3.56
C ARG A 52 12.70 -6.38 -3.63
N ILE A 53 12.58 -5.58 -2.58
CA ILE A 53 11.84 -4.30 -2.65
C ILE A 53 12.81 -3.26 -3.23
N ARG A 54 12.53 -2.76 -4.44
CA ARG A 54 13.33 -1.68 -5.01
C ARG A 54 12.86 -0.35 -4.44
N ASP A 55 13.75 0.40 -3.79
CA ASP A 55 13.46 1.72 -3.22
C ASP A 55 12.95 2.71 -4.28
N LYS A 56 13.39 2.55 -5.53
CA LYS A 56 12.87 3.33 -6.68
C LYS A 56 11.36 3.24 -6.85
N ARG A 57 10.71 2.13 -6.42
CA ARG A 57 9.26 1.95 -6.54
C ARG A 57 8.49 2.76 -5.51
N LEU A 58 9.02 2.89 -4.29
CA LEU A 58 8.44 3.70 -3.23
C LEU A 58 8.64 5.20 -3.51
N SER A 59 9.82 5.59 -4.01
CA SER A 59 10.10 6.98 -4.34
C SER A 59 9.26 7.48 -5.52
N LYS A 60 9.04 6.65 -6.55
CA LYS A 60 8.17 7.00 -7.68
C LYS A 60 6.73 7.22 -7.23
N ARG A 61 6.28 6.51 -6.19
CA ARG A 61 4.93 6.64 -5.65
C ARG A 61 4.68 8.01 -5.01
N ARG A 62 5.64 8.52 -4.22
CA ARG A 62 5.55 9.86 -3.61
C ARG A 62 5.37 10.98 -4.65
N LYS A 63 5.90 10.75 -5.85
CA LYS A 63 5.90 11.70 -6.97
C LYS A 63 4.68 11.55 -7.88
N LEU A 64 3.75 10.63 -7.58
CA LEU A 64 2.50 10.55 -8.33
C LEU A 64 1.70 11.84 -8.13
N ARG A 65 1.35 12.47 -9.22
CA ARG A 65 0.66 13.76 -9.24
C ARG A 65 -0.82 13.52 -9.44
N ILE A 66 -1.49 13.07 -8.40
CA ILE A 66 -2.90 12.69 -8.41
C ILE A 66 -3.81 13.64 -7.63
N PHE A 67 -3.24 14.56 -6.86
CA PHE A 67 -4.00 15.54 -6.08
C PHE A 67 -4.26 16.79 -6.90
N SER A 68 -5.44 17.38 -6.68
CA SER A 68 -5.83 18.63 -7.34
C SER A 68 -5.01 19.81 -6.84
N ASP A 69 -4.63 20.70 -7.76
CA ASP A 69 -4.07 22.00 -7.44
C ASP A 69 -5.14 23.06 -7.17
N GLU A 70 -4.75 24.29 -6.91
CA GLU A 70 -5.63 25.43 -6.67
C GLU A 70 -6.59 25.75 -7.83
N ASN A 71 -6.26 25.29 -9.05
CA ASN A 71 -7.09 25.43 -10.25
C ASN A 71 -7.97 24.21 -10.51
N GLY A 72 -8.02 23.23 -9.58
CA GLY A 72 -8.76 22.00 -9.71
C GLY A 72 -8.18 21.01 -10.72
N LYS A 73 -6.93 21.21 -11.17
CA LYS A 73 -6.25 20.30 -12.09
C LYS A 73 -5.46 19.25 -11.32
N THR A 74 -5.52 18.01 -11.78
CA THR A 74 -4.69 16.91 -11.29
C THR A 74 -3.22 17.22 -11.54
N ASN A 75 -2.49 17.58 -10.51
CA ASN A 75 -1.15 18.14 -10.65
C ASN A 75 -0.20 17.87 -9.47
N LEU A 76 -0.71 17.81 -8.24
CA LEU A 76 0.13 17.75 -7.05
C LEU A 76 0.42 16.31 -6.62
N SER A 77 1.62 16.10 -6.07
CA SER A 77 2.00 14.86 -5.40
C SER A 77 1.63 14.90 -3.92
N LEU A 78 1.69 13.74 -3.26
CA LEU A 78 1.43 13.64 -1.81
C LEU A 78 2.32 14.60 -1.00
N ASP A 79 3.60 14.69 -1.34
CA ASP A 79 4.56 15.58 -0.66
C ASP A 79 4.15 17.06 -0.73
N GLN A 80 3.55 17.46 -1.85
CA GLN A 80 3.14 18.85 -2.07
C GLN A 80 1.83 19.22 -1.35
N THR A 81 1.00 18.22 -1.04
CA THR A 81 -0.28 18.43 -0.33
C THR A 81 -0.16 18.30 1.18
N ASN A 82 1.02 17.95 1.70
CA ASN A 82 1.22 17.60 3.11
C ASN A 82 0.28 16.47 3.57
N GLY A 83 -0.09 15.58 2.64
CA GLY A 83 -1.01 14.48 2.87
C GLY A 83 -0.40 13.36 3.69
N GLU A 84 -1.28 12.54 4.24
CA GLU A 84 -0.94 11.38 5.04
C GLU A 84 -1.27 10.08 4.30
N ILE A 85 -0.67 8.98 4.72
CA ILE A 85 -0.93 7.64 4.20
C ILE A 85 -1.55 6.78 5.28
N LEU A 86 -2.64 6.10 4.96
CA LEU A 86 -3.14 4.97 5.72
C LEU A 86 -2.81 3.67 4.98
N CYS A 87 -1.89 2.89 5.53
CA CYS A 87 -1.42 1.65 4.92
C CYS A 87 -2.10 0.43 5.56
N VAL A 88 -2.72 -0.38 4.73
CA VAL A 88 -3.47 -1.58 5.14
C VAL A 88 -2.99 -2.78 4.36
N SER A 89 -2.66 -3.88 5.05
CA SER A 89 -2.35 -5.15 4.40
C SER A 89 -3.61 -5.75 3.77
N GLN A 90 -3.51 -6.27 2.54
CA GLN A 90 -4.65 -6.80 1.79
C GLN A 90 -4.23 -7.97 0.89
N PHE A 91 -4.21 -9.19 1.42
CA PHE A 91 -3.82 -10.38 0.64
C PHE A 91 -4.80 -10.71 -0.49
N THR A 92 -6.05 -10.31 -0.36
CA THR A 92 -7.09 -10.53 -1.37
C THR A 92 -6.85 -9.82 -2.70
N LEU A 93 -5.88 -8.91 -2.76
CA LEU A 93 -5.40 -8.36 -4.04
C LEU A 93 -4.81 -9.44 -4.97
N TYR A 94 -4.43 -10.58 -4.42
CA TYR A 94 -3.97 -11.76 -5.16
C TYR A 94 -5.02 -12.85 -5.29
N ALA A 95 -6.29 -12.52 -5.15
CA ALA A 95 -7.38 -13.45 -5.42
C ALA A 95 -7.31 -13.98 -6.87
N ASN A 96 -7.43 -15.28 -7.02
CA ASN A 96 -7.60 -15.95 -8.31
C ASN A 96 -9.07 -16.27 -8.52
N LEU A 97 -9.65 -15.73 -9.57
CA LEU A 97 -11.06 -15.85 -9.92
C LEU A 97 -11.29 -16.73 -11.18
N GLU A 98 -10.27 -17.46 -11.64
CA GLU A 98 -10.33 -18.20 -12.89
C GLU A 98 -11.23 -19.43 -12.81
N LYS A 99 -11.41 -20.01 -11.63
CA LYS A 99 -12.19 -21.25 -11.44
C LYS A 99 -13.31 -21.08 -10.42
N GLY A 100 -14.53 -21.26 -10.89
CA GLY A 100 -15.73 -21.26 -10.03
C GLY A 100 -16.03 -19.91 -9.38
N ASN A 101 -16.95 -19.92 -8.41
CA ASN A 101 -17.47 -18.71 -7.76
C ASN A 101 -16.76 -18.37 -6.44
N ARG A 102 -15.84 -19.21 -6.00
CA ARG A 102 -15.03 -18.96 -4.79
C ARG A 102 -13.66 -18.48 -5.17
N PRO A 103 -13.22 -17.29 -4.71
CA PRO A 103 -11.86 -16.84 -4.91
C PRO A 103 -10.86 -17.82 -4.28
N SER A 104 -9.80 -18.15 -5.02
CA SER A 104 -8.63 -18.85 -4.47
C SER A 104 -7.54 -17.85 -4.10
N PHE A 105 -6.85 -18.09 -3.01
CA PHE A 105 -5.75 -17.23 -2.51
C PHE A 105 -4.40 -17.93 -2.57
N GLU A 106 -4.26 -18.95 -3.40
CA GLU A 106 -3.02 -19.71 -3.59
C GLU A 106 -1.84 -18.84 -4.07
N ARG A 107 -2.14 -17.73 -4.77
CA ARG A 107 -1.13 -16.77 -5.26
C ARG A 107 -0.67 -15.80 -4.17
N ALA A 108 -1.41 -15.66 -3.08
CA ALA A 108 -1.04 -14.81 -1.97
C ALA A 108 0.10 -15.42 -1.15
N ARG A 109 1.00 -14.57 -0.65
CA ARG A 109 2.06 -14.99 0.26
C ARG A 109 1.45 -15.54 1.56
N LYS A 110 2.02 -16.59 2.14
CA LYS A 110 1.58 -17.16 3.43
C LYS A 110 1.67 -16.12 4.56
N GLY A 111 0.76 -16.22 5.53
CA GLY A 111 0.52 -15.18 6.52
C GLY A 111 1.73 -14.71 7.31
N ASP A 112 2.54 -15.62 7.84
CA ASP A 112 3.77 -15.31 8.60
C ASP A 112 4.84 -14.62 7.74
N GLN A 113 5.06 -15.13 6.53
CA GLN A 113 5.99 -14.56 5.56
C GLN A 113 5.47 -13.21 5.03
N ALA A 114 4.17 -13.10 4.76
CA ALA A 114 3.55 -11.85 4.33
C ALA A 114 3.66 -10.77 5.42
N LYS A 115 3.54 -11.15 6.70
CA LYS A 115 3.73 -10.21 7.82
C LYS A 115 5.13 -9.62 7.84
N ILE A 116 6.17 -10.43 7.65
CA ILE A 116 7.56 -9.96 7.58
C ILE A 116 7.73 -8.95 6.44
N LEU A 117 7.15 -9.24 5.27
CA LEU A 117 7.21 -8.34 4.12
C LEU A 117 6.44 -7.05 4.37
N TYR A 118 5.27 -7.14 4.99
CA TYR A 118 4.47 -5.98 5.36
C TYR A 118 5.21 -5.09 6.36
N ASP A 119 5.80 -5.65 7.40
CA ASP A 119 6.56 -4.90 8.39
C ASP A 119 7.75 -4.17 7.75
N ARG A 120 8.48 -4.82 6.85
CA ARG A 120 9.55 -4.20 6.08
C ARG A 120 9.06 -3.09 5.15
N PHE A 121 7.92 -3.29 4.53
CA PHE A 121 7.27 -2.26 3.72
C PHE A 121 6.90 -1.04 4.58
N CYS A 122 6.31 -1.28 5.75
CA CYS A 122 5.96 -0.24 6.71
C CYS A 122 7.20 0.57 7.15
N GLU A 123 8.30 -0.10 7.49
CA GLU A 123 9.55 0.57 7.86
C GLU A 123 10.10 1.47 6.75
N LYS A 124 10.00 1.03 5.51
CA LYS A 124 10.46 1.82 4.36
C LYS A 124 9.56 3.03 4.08
N ILE A 125 8.25 2.84 4.16
CA ILE A 125 7.31 3.93 3.85
C ILE A 125 7.32 5.01 4.92
N LYS A 126 7.55 4.67 6.20
CA LYS A 126 7.75 5.62 7.30
C LYS A 126 8.87 6.61 7.05
N LYS A 127 9.92 6.20 6.34
CA LYS A 127 11.07 7.06 6.04
C LYS A 127 10.77 8.16 5.02
N VAL A 128 9.67 8.01 4.28
CA VAL A 128 9.38 8.86 3.12
C VAL A 128 8.06 9.61 3.21
N ALA A 129 7.19 9.28 4.16
CA ALA A 129 5.87 9.91 4.31
C ALA A 129 5.35 9.81 5.74
N LYS A 130 4.36 10.65 6.08
CA LYS A 130 3.56 10.48 7.29
C LYS A 130 2.62 9.31 7.08
N VAL A 131 2.75 8.25 7.87
CA VAL A 131 2.01 7.00 7.68
C VAL A 131 1.37 6.53 8.96
N GLN A 132 0.11 6.12 8.86
CA GLN A 132 -0.61 5.34 9.86
C GLN A 132 -0.83 3.93 9.31
N PHE A 133 -0.94 2.93 10.20
CA PHE A 133 -1.04 1.53 9.81
C PHE A 133 -2.27 0.86 10.42
N GLY A 134 -2.83 -0.11 9.67
CA GLY A 134 -3.70 -1.13 10.22
C GLY A 134 -2.92 -2.21 10.98
N ILE A 135 -3.63 -3.12 11.62
CA ILE A 135 -3.07 -4.32 12.26
C ILE A 135 -3.09 -5.46 11.24
N PHE A 136 -1.92 -6.05 10.97
CA PHE A 136 -1.81 -7.19 10.06
C PHE A 136 -2.64 -8.38 10.55
N GLY A 137 -3.45 -8.95 9.65
CA GLY A 137 -4.26 -10.15 9.94
C GLY A 137 -5.49 -9.93 10.83
N ALA A 138 -5.73 -8.72 11.32
CA ALA A 138 -6.92 -8.43 12.12
C ALA A 138 -8.20 -8.35 11.27
N ASP A 139 -9.32 -8.75 11.84
CA ASP A 139 -10.64 -8.39 11.30
C ASP A 139 -10.85 -6.89 11.51
N ARG A 140 -10.98 -6.17 10.42
CA ARG A 140 -11.01 -4.71 10.44
C ARG A 140 -12.11 -4.14 9.58
N LYS A 141 -12.55 -2.96 9.95
CA LYS A 141 -13.37 -2.09 9.11
C LYS A 141 -12.52 -0.91 8.68
N VAL A 142 -12.43 -0.67 7.39
CA VAL A 142 -11.73 0.48 6.82
C VAL A 142 -12.80 1.47 6.38
N HIS A 143 -12.78 2.64 7.00
CA HIS A 143 -13.65 3.75 6.65
C HIS A 143 -12.84 4.72 5.80
N LEU A 144 -13.37 5.14 4.67
CA LEU A 144 -12.73 6.17 3.86
C LEU A 144 -13.76 6.95 3.05
N ILE A 145 -13.46 8.20 2.79
CA ILE A 145 -14.15 9.01 1.81
C ILE A 145 -13.21 9.14 0.64
N ASN A 146 -13.46 8.38 -0.44
CA ASN A 146 -12.67 8.48 -1.65
C ASN A 146 -12.92 9.83 -2.30
N ASP A 147 -11.86 10.62 -2.45
CA ASP A 147 -11.90 11.87 -3.20
C ASP A 147 -11.66 11.53 -4.66
N GLY A 148 -12.79 11.21 -5.32
CA GLY A 148 -12.73 10.70 -6.68
C GLY A 148 -12.22 11.72 -7.69
N PRO A 149 -11.72 11.24 -8.83
CA PRO A 149 -11.88 9.87 -9.29
C PRO A 149 -10.72 8.90 -8.94
N PHE A 150 -9.69 9.31 -8.18
CA PHE A 150 -8.45 8.53 -8.12
C PHE A 150 -8.54 7.26 -7.28
N THR A 151 -8.57 6.15 -8.01
CA THR A 151 -8.34 4.80 -7.53
C THR A 151 -7.38 4.14 -8.52
N ILE A 152 -6.16 3.85 -8.06
CA ILE A 152 -5.07 3.38 -8.92
C ILE A 152 -4.59 2.02 -8.43
N PHE A 153 -4.57 1.07 -9.35
CA PHE A 153 -3.99 -0.25 -9.12
C PHE A 153 -2.60 -0.34 -9.74
N ARG A 154 -1.66 -0.92 -9.01
CA ARG A 154 -0.29 -1.15 -9.48
C ARG A 154 0.17 -2.56 -9.15
N ASP A 155 0.66 -3.26 -10.18
CA ASP A 155 1.36 -4.52 -10.03
C ASP A 155 2.88 -4.28 -10.18
N SER A 156 3.66 -4.83 -9.28
CA SER A 156 5.12 -4.68 -9.32
C SER A 156 5.74 -5.29 -10.58
N LYS A 157 5.09 -6.27 -11.21
CA LYS A 157 5.53 -6.89 -12.46
C LYS A 157 5.51 -5.91 -13.64
N GLU A 158 4.60 -4.93 -13.63
CA GLU A 158 4.50 -3.92 -14.69
C GLU A 158 5.58 -2.83 -14.60
N LEU A 159 6.30 -2.78 -13.48
CA LEU A 159 7.36 -1.78 -13.22
C LEU A 159 8.75 -2.24 -13.64
N VAL A 160 8.86 -3.44 -14.20
CA VAL A 160 10.12 -4.03 -14.67
C VAL A 160 10.27 -3.74 -16.17
N LYS A 161 10.42 -2.48 -16.52
CA LYS A 161 10.93 -2.03 -17.81
C LYS A 161 12.09 -1.08 -17.60
#